data_341e62050c8d11c9a0c62e09f4910ad7
#
_entry.id   341e62050c8d11c9a0c62e09f4910ad7
#
_cell.length_a   1.000
_cell.length_b   1.000
_cell.length_c   1.000
_cell.angle_alpha   90.00
_cell.angle_beta   90.00
_cell.angle_gamma   90.00
#
_symmetry.space_group_name_H-M   'P 1'
#
loop_
_entity.id
_entity.type
_entity.pdbx_description
1 polymer ?
#
loop_
_entity_poly.entity_id
_entity_poly.type
_entity_poly.pdbx_seq_one_letter_code
_entity_poly.pdbx_strand_id
1 'polypeptide(L)'
;ENPSYQDVANKFFEHFLLIADAMNHIAGAAGSSSCALWDEQVGFYYDIIRRNSGESMPLRVRSMVGLTPLFAVSTLEPDTVDRFPAFWKRARWFLQNRPELAQYCSLMEVPGRRERRLLSLVEPEKLTRMLKRMLDEDEFLSPHGIRSLSKAHERTPYELHLDGQYFRVDYEPGESQTGMFGGNSNWRGPVWMPVNYLVIEALQRFAHYYGETMKVECPTGSGRMMPIWEVAAELSRRLISLFTTGPDGRRAAHGASELLQNHPDFRDYITFYEYFHGDTGEGLGARTQTGWTALVAKLLEQSRLWRS
;
A
#
# COMPACT_ATOMS: atom_id res chain seq x y z
N GLU A 1 16.87 18.60 6.57
CA GLU A 1 18.04 19.36 6.15
C GLU A 1 18.45 20.44 7.17
N ASN A 2 17.61 20.78 8.13
CA ASN A 2 17.92 21.70 9.20
C ASN A 2 18.28 20.93 10.48
N PRO A 3 19.50 21.11 11.04
CA PRO A 3 19.93 20.44 12.28
C PRO A 3 19.02 20.64 13.47
N SER A 4 18.26 21.73 13.52
CA SER A 4 17.31 22.04 14.60
C SER A 4 16.18 21.00 14.71
N TYR A 5 15.94 20.17 13.68
CA TYR A 5 14.92 19.14 13.69
C TYR A 5 15.43 17.74 14.08
N GLN A 6 16.69 17.60 14.49
CA GLN A 6 17.24 16.30 14.87
C GLN A 6 16.49 15.65 16.04
N ASP A 7 16.06 16.45 17.03
CA ASP A 7 15.29 15.93 18.16
C ASP A 7 13.91 15.42 17.74
N VAL A 8 13.28 16.10 16.78
CA VAL A 8 12.01 15.65 16.19
C VAL A 8 12.22 14.36 15.41
N ALA A 9 13.28 14.27 14.62
CA ALA A 9 13.64 13.04 13.89
C ALA A 9 13.89 11.86 14.83
N ASN A 10 14.59 12.08 15.95
CA ASN A 10 14.81 11.09 16.99
C ASN A 10 13.48 10.57 17.56
N LYS A 11 12.56 11.48 17.88
CA LYS A 11 11.25 11.12 18.42
C LYS A 11 10.43 10.29 17.42
N PHE A 12 10.42 10.66 16.13
CA PHE A 12 9.77 9.88 15.10
C PHE A 12 10.40 8.51 14.91
N PHE A 13 11.73 8.40 14.99
CA PHE A 13 12.42 7.13 14.94
C PHE A 13 12.05 6.21 16.11
N GLU A 14 12.00 6.76 17.34
CA GLU A 14 11.55 6.00 18.52
C GLU A 14 10.10 5.52 18.37
N HIS A 15 9.21 6.40 17.89
CA HIS A 15 7.81 6.02 17.62
C HIS A 15 7.70 4.95 16.54
N PHE A 16 8.50 5.05 15.48
CA PHE A 16 8.55 4.03 14.43
C PHE A 16 8.88 2.67 15.01
N LEU A 17 9.91 2.57 15.86
CA LEU A 17 10.30 1.30 16.50
C LEU A 17 9.19 0.73 17.39
N LEU A 18 8.55 1.58 18.20
CA LEU A 18 7.46 1.16 19.09
C LEU A 18 6.22 0.71 18.30
N ILE A 19 5.92 1.36 17.19
CA ILE A 19 4.82 0.96 16.29
C ILE A 19 5.15 -0.38 15.63
N ALA A 20 6.38 -0.56 15.15
CA ALA A 20 6.82 -1.81 14.54
C ALA A 20 6.72 -2.98 15.53
N ASP A 21 7.13 -2.76 16.78
CA ASP A 21 6.98 -3.75 17.85
C ASP A 21 5.50 -4.06 18.13
N ALA A 22 4.67 -3.05 18.30
CA ALA A 22 3.25 -3.21 18.56
C ALA A 22 2.51 -3.97 17.44
N MET A 23 2.90 -3.79 16.18
CA MET A 23 2.32 -4.51 15.05
C MET A 23 2.72 -5.98 15.01
N ASN A 24 3.88 -6.32 15.52
CA ASN A 24 4.39 -7.70 15.57
C ASN A 24 4.07 -8.41 16.88
N HIS A 25 3.84 -7.66 17.98
CA HIS A 25 3.60 -8.20 19.31
C HIS A 25 2.43 -7.48 20.00
N ILE A 26 1.18 -7.76 19.58
CA ILE A 26 0.03 -7.30 20.35
C ILE A 26 -0.03 -8.13 21.62
N ALA A 27 0.30 -7.52 22.76
CA ALA A 27 0.24 -8.17 24.05
C ALA A 27 -1.17 -8.72 24.29
N GLY A 28 -1.30 -10.04 24.42
CA GLY A 28 -2.48 -10.67 24.97
C GLY A 28 -2.71 -10.24 26.41
N ALA A 29 -3.93 -10.41 26.96
CA ALA A 29 -4.15 -10.35 28.39
C ALA A 29 -3.27 -11.43 29.08
N ALA A 30 -2.89 -11.20 30.34
CA ALA A 30 -2.09 -12.16 31.10
C ALA A 30 -2.68 -13.57 30.98
N GLY A 31 -1.95 -14.48 30.33
CA GLY A 31 -2.37 -15.88 30.07
C GLY A 31 -2.96 -16.16 28.69
N SER A 32 -3.11 -15.17 27.76
CA SER A 32 -3.48 -15.41 26.38
C SER A 32 -2.29 -15.35 25.46
N SER A 33 -2.33 -16.10 24.34
CA SER A 33 -1.28 -16.06 23.31
C SER A 33 -1.10 -14.65 22.78
N SER A 34 0.14 -14.20 22.60
CA SER A 34 0.42 -12.97 21.86
C SER A 34 -0.15 -13.10 20.44
N CYS A 35 -0.87 -12.08 19.98
CA CYS A 35 -1.41 -12.01 18.63
C CYS A 35 -0.60 -10.96 17.87
N ALA A 36 -0.24 -11.23 16.63
CA ALA A 36 0.40 -10.29 15.75
C ALA A 36 -0.58 -9.90 14.63
N LEU A 37 -0.42 -8.69 14.08
CA LEU A 37 -1.19 -8.30 12.88
C LEU A 37 -0.77 -9.12 11.66
N TRP A 38 0.46 -9.60 11.64
CA TRP A 38 0.99 -10.45 10.58
C TRP A 38 0.54 -11.90 10.73
N ASP A 39 -0.13 -12.44 9.72
CA ASP A 39 -0.49 -13.85 9.63
C ASP A 39 0.60 -14.61 8.86
N GLU A 40 1.38 -15.44 9.58
CA GLU A 40 2.48 -16.20 8.99
C GLU A 40 2.04 -17.25 7.97
N GLN A 41 0.85 -17.80 8.10
CA GLN A 41 0.35 -18.81 7.16
C GLN A 41 -0.04 -18.15 5.83
N VAL A 42 -0.73 -17.03 5.93
CA VAL A 42 -1.27 -16.31 4.77
C VAL A 42 -0.23 -15.39 4.14
N GLY A 43 0.71 -14.83 4.92
CA GLY A 43 1.68 -13.85 4.45
C GLY A 43 1.05 -12.48 4.18
N PHE A 44 0.22 -12.02 5.13
CA PHE A 44 -0.49 -10.75 5.01
C PHE A 44 -0.79 -10.15 6.38
N TYR A 45 -0.94 -8.83 6.47
CA TYR A 45 -1.36 -8.17 7.71
C TYR A 45 -2.89 -8.10 7.78
N TYR A 46 -3.43 -8.38 8.96
CA TYR A 46 -4.85 -8.32 9.26
C TYR A 46 -5.13 -7.48 10.50
N ASP A 47 -6.30 -6.86 10.53
CA ASP A 47 -6.81 -6.24 11.73
C ASP A 47 -7.13 -7.27 12.81
N ILE A 48 -7.17 -6.83 14.07
CA ILE A 48 -7.48 -7.69 15.21
C ILE A 48 -8.61 -7.04 16.01
N ILE A 49 -9.66 -7.81 16.27
CA ILE A 49 -10.65 -7.46 17.29
C ILE A 49 -10.14 -7.96 18.64
N ARG A 50 -10.08 -7.03 19.61
CA ARG A 50 -9.85 -7.37 21.01
C ARG A 50 -11.14 -7.19 21.80
N ARG A 51 -11.62 -8.26 22.41
CA ARG A 51 -12.82 -8.26 23.25
C ARG A 51 -12.52 -7.73 24.65
N ASN A 52 -13.55 -7.27 25.35
CA ASN A 52 -13.45 -6.86 26.76
C ASN A 52 -12.99 -8.02 27.68
N SER A 53 -13.24 -9.27 27.27
CA SER A 53 -12.73 -10.49 27.93
C SER A 53 -11.20 -10.62 27.85
N GLY A 54 -10.52 -9.84 27.02
CA GLY A 54 -9.09 -9.95 26.71
C GLY A 54 -8.79 -10.90 25.54
N GLU A 55 -9.78 -11.63 25.03
CA GLU A 55 -9.64 -12.47 23.84
C GLU A 55 -9.37 -11.61 22.60
N SER A 56 -8.45 -12.04 21.75
CA SER A 56 -8.10 -11.38 20.49
C SER A 56 -8.30 -12.34 19.33
N MET A 57 -8.91 -11.84 18.23
CA MET A 57 -9.15 -12.64 17.04
C MET A 57 -8.81 -11.83 15.77
N PRO A 58 -8.12 -12.42 14.78
CA PRO A 58 -7.81 -11.74 13.52
C PRO A 58 -9.07 -11.60 12.65
N LEU A 59 -9.24 -10.42 12.08
CA LEU A 59 -10.21 -10.15 11.01
C LEU A 59 -9.54 -10.45 9.67
N ARG A 60 -9.74 -11.64 9.12
CA ARG A 60 -9.08 -12.07 7.87
C ARG A 60 -9.71 -11.46 6.61
N VAL A 61 -9.99 -10.17 6.67
CA VAL A 61 -10.42 -9.38 5.50
C VAL A 61 -9.19 -8.89 4.75
N ARG A 62 -9.00 -9.36 3.53
CA ARG A 62 -7.89 -8.93 2.67
C ARG A 62 -8.21 -7.58 2.04
N SER A 63 -8.01 -6.53 2.81
CA SER A 63 -8.19 -5.15 2.36
C SER A 63 -6.85 -4.44 2.17
N MET A 64 -6.86 -3.28 1.52
CA MET A 64 -5.68 -2.45 1.37
C MET A 64 -5.10 -1.95 2.70
N VAL A 65 -5.85 -2.03 3.80
CA VAL A 65 -5.35 -1.72 5.15
C VAL A 65 -4.17 -2.63 5.48
N GLY A 66 -4.23 -3.91 5.10
CA GLY A 66 -3.13 -4.85 5.25
C GLY A 66 -1.90 -4.54 4.36
N LEU A 67 -2.01 -3.62 3.40
CA LEU A 67 -0.90 -3.12 2.58
C LEU A 67 -0.28 -1.84 3.16
N THR A 68 -0.93 -1.15 4.09
CA THR A 68 -0.44 0.12 4.66
C THR A 68 0.94 0.02 5.34
N PRO A 69 1.36 -1.13 5.92
CA PRO A 69 2.72 -1.28 6.44
C PRO A 69 3.82 -0.99 5.42
N LEU A 70 3.55 -1.15 4.11
CA LEU A 70 4.47 -0.78 3.03
C LEU A 70 4.82 0.71 3.02
N PHE A 71 3.91 1.58 3.47
CA PHE A 71 4.12 3.04 3.45
C PHE A 71 5.14 3.50 4.50
N ALA A 72 5.36 2.70 5.54
CA ALA A 72 6.34 2.97 6.59
C ALA A 72 7.75 2.59 6.12
N VAL A 73 8.23 3.27 5.09
CA VAL A 73 9.53 3.04 4.48
C VAL A 73 10.24 4.36 4.18
N SER A 74 11.54 4.44 4.48
CA SER A 74 12.40 5.58 4.14
C SER A 74 13.82 5.12 3.84
N THR A 75 14.45 5.76 2.87
CA THR A 75 15.88 5.57 2.57
C THR A 75 16.69 6.67 3.22
N LEU A 76 17.82 6.31 3.79
CA LEU A 76 18.81 7.22 4.37
C LEU A 76 20.03 7.24 3.48
N GLU A 77 20.41 8.43 2.98
CA GLU A 77 21.60 8.62 2.17
C GLU A 77 22.87 8.44 3.04
N PRO A 78 24.01 8.04 2.45
CA PRO A 78 25.24 7.78 3.20
C PRO A 78 25.73 8.99 4.01
N ASP A 79 25.58 10.20 3.49
CA ASP A 79 26.01 11.45 4.12
C ASP A 79 25.14 11.83 5.34
N THR A 80 24.02 11.14 5.54
CA THR A 80 23.12 11.40 6.69
C THR A 80 23.82 11.18 8.04
N VAL A 81 24.81 10.26 8.09
CA VAL A 81 25.61 10.01 9.30
C VAL A 81 26.38 11.25 9.72
N ASP A 82 27.05 11.90 8.76
CA ASP A 82 27.88 13.08 9.02
C ASP A 82 27.04 14.34 9.20
N ARG A 83 25.94 14.45 8.48
CA ARG A 83 25.03 15.61 8.55
C ARG A 83 24.21 15.65 9.82
N PHE A 84 23.87 14.49 10.42
CA PHE A 84 22.99 14.38 11.58
C PHE A 84 23.60 13.48 12.67
N PRO A 85 24.74 13.85 13.27
CA PRO A 85 25.47 13.01 14.22
C PRO A 85 24.69 12.74 15.50
N ALA A 86 23.86 13.69 15.98
CA ALA A 86 23.06 13.50 17.17
C ALA A 86 21.94 12.45 16.94
N PHE A 87 21.30 12.46 15.77
CA PHE A 87 20.33 11.44 15.38
C PHE A 87 20.99 10.05 15.36
N TRP A 88 22.14 9.90 14.69
CA TRP A 88 22.81 8.61 14.61
C TRP A 88 23.34 8.10 15.95
N LYS A 89 23.80 8.98 16.82
CA LYS A 89 24.19 8.62 18.19
C LYS A 89 23.00 8.02 18.96
N ARG A 90 21.82 8.64 18.82
CA ARG A 90 20.59 8.18 19.49
C ARG A 90 20.08 6.88 18.87
N ALA A 91 20.04 6.78 17.54
CA ALA A 91 19.63 5.58 16.83
C ALA A 91 20.51 4.35 17.22
N ARG A 92 21.84 4.51 17.20
CA ARG A 92 22.75 3.45 17.65
C ARG A 92 22.53 3.05 19.11
N TRP A 93 22.29 4.02 19.97
CA TRP A 93 21.99 3.72 21.37
C TRP A 93 20.74 2.84 21.49
N PHE A 94 19.68 3.14 20.74
CA PHE A 94 18.48 2.32 20.69
C PHE A 94 18.78 0.91 20.19
N LEU A 95 19.44 0.78 19.06
CA LEU A 95 19.77 -0.53 18.48
C LEU A 95 20.61 -1.40 19.42
N GLN A 96 21.50 -0.79 20.21
CA GLN A 96 22.37 -1.49 21.14
C GLN A 96 21.69 -1.84 22.48
N ASN A 97 20.78 -1.00 22.97
CA ASN A 97 20.18 -1.13 24.31
C ASN A 97 18.75 -1.68 24.32
N ARG A 98 18.12 -1.78 23.13
CA ARG A 98 16.76 -2.30 22.95
C ARG A 98 16.76 -3.32 21.81
N PRO A 99 17.43 -4.48 21.99
CA PRO A 99 17.58 -5.49 20.94
C PRO A 99 16.24 -6.05 20.46
N GLU A 100 15.22 -6.08 21.34
CA GLU A 100 13.86 -6.47 21.00
C GLU A 100 13.20 -5.53 19.96
N LEU A 101 13.62 -4.26 19.90
CA LEU A 101 13.16 -3.30 18.90
C LEU A 101 14.08 -3.24 17.68
N ALA A 102 15.38 -3.54 17.88
CA ALA A 102 16.39 -3.47 16.82
C ALA A 102 16.11 -4.43 15.66
N GLN A 103 15.46 -5.56 15.92
CA GLN A 103 15.08 -6.53 14.89
C GLN A 103 14.24 -5.93 13.76
N TYR A 104 13.45 -4.89 14.05
CA TYR A 104 12.61 -4.19 13.03
C TYR A 104 13.39 -3.16 12.21
N CYS A 105 14.67 -2.98 12.49
CA CYS A 105 15.53 -2.03 11.79
C CYS A 105 16.82 -2.66 11.25
N SER A 106 16.83 -3.97 11.06
CA SER A 106 18.02 -4.73 10.61
C SER A 106 18.65 -4.14 9.34
N LEU A 107 17.85 -3.59 8.44
CA LEU A 107 18.33 -3.00 7.18
C LEU A 107 18.98 -1.61 7.36
N MET A 108 18.90 -0.99 8.54
CA MET A 108 19.68 0.23 8.83
C MET A 108 21.17 -0.05 9.00
N GLU A 109 21.57 -1.28 9.34
CA GLU A 109 22.96 -1.68 9.47
C GLU A 109 23.55 -2.28 8.18
N VAL A 110 22.67 -2.70 7.25
CA VAL A 110 23.07 -3.32 5.98
C VAL A 110 23.05 -2.26 4.87
N PRO A 111 24.19 -2.03 4.18
CA PRO A 111 24.21 -1.12 3.04
C PRO A 111 23.51 -1.72 1.82
N GLY A 112 22.60 -0.96 1.22
CA GLY A 112 21.99 -1.25 -0.06
C GLY A 112 22.70 -0.55 -1.23
N ARG A 113 21.97 -0.36 -2.32
CA ARG A 113 22.48 0.32 -3.52
C ARG A 113 23.01 1.72 -3.16
N ARG A 114 24.24 2.06 -3.57
CA ARG A 114 24.93 3.32 -3.28
C ARG A 114 25.09 3.59 -1.78
N GLU A 115 25.38 2.56 -1.00
CA GLU A 115 25.59 2.64 0.46
C GLU A 115 24.39 3.20 1.25
N ARG A 116 23.20 3.26 0.65
CA ARG A 116 21.97 3.68 1.33
C ARG A 116 21.57 2.71 2.44
N ARG A 117 20.90 3.23 3.44
CA ARG A 117 20.27 2.44 4.50
C ARG A 117 18.77 2.48 4.34
N LEU A 118 18.09 1.44 4.80
CA LEU A 118 16.64 1.35 4.75
C LEU A 118 16.06 1.31 6.16
N LEU A 119 15.15 2.22 6.44
CA LEU A 119 14.23 2.14 7.54
C LEU A 119 12.90 1.63 6.98
N SER A 120 12.48 0.43 7.36
CA SER A 120 11.25 -0.19 6.88
C SER A 120 10.61 -1.02 7.99
N LEU A 121 9.30 -0.90 8.13
CA LEU A 121 8.52 -1.74 9.01
C LEU A 121 8.40 -3.18 8.47
N VAL A 122 8.42 -3.31 7.15
CA VAL A 122 8.26 -4.60 6.47
C VAL A 122 9.63 -5.17 6.11
N GLU A 123 9.94 -6.32 6.68
CA GLU A 123 11.17 -7.08 6.41
C GLU A 123 11.16 -7.69 4.99
N PRO A 124 12.33 -8.03 4.41
CA PRO A 124 12.44 -8.51 3.02
C PRO A 124 11.54 -9.71 2.68
N GLU A 125 11.45 -10.67 3.59
CA GLU A 125 10.61 -11.87 3.38
C GLU A 125 9.13 -11.51 3.39
N LYS A 126 8.69 -10.72 4.38
CA LYS A 126 7.31 -10.22 4.45
C LYS A 126 6.96 -9.37 3.24
N LEU A 127 7.89 -8.50 2.81
CA LEU A 127 7.72 -7.68 1.60
C LEU A 127 7.46 -8.56 0.38
N THR A 128 8.26 -9.59 0.15
CA THR A 128 8.09 -10.51 -0.98
C THR A 128 6.72 -11.19 -0.96
N ARG A 129 6.28 -11.65 0.21
CA ARG A 129 4.99 -12.32 0.38
C ARG A 129 3.80 -11.37 0.20
N MET A 130 3.91 -10.13 0.71
CA MET A 130 2.90 -9.08 0.49
C MET A 130 2.79 -8.71 -0.98
N LEU A 131 3.93 -8.50 -1.65
CA LEU A 131 3.96 -8.14 -3.08
C LEU A 131 3.37 -9.26 -3.93
N LYS A 132 3.62 -10.52 -3.60
CA LYS A 132 3.01 -11.66 -4.30
C LYS A 132 1.48 -11.58 -4.29
N ARG A 133 0.85 -11.17 -3.18
CA ARG A 133 -0.61 -11.00 -3.11
C ARG A 133 -1.07 -9.71 -3.78
N MET A 134 -0.35 -8.63 -3.54
CA MET A 134 -0.70 -7.32 -4.11
C MET A 134 -0.68 -7.35 -5.64
N LEU A 135 0.22 -8.15 -6.23
CA LEU A 135 0.41 -8.25 -7.68
C LEU A 135 -0.34 -9.44 -8.32
N ASP A 136 -1.20 -10.11 -7.57
CA ASP A 136 -2.06 -11.18 -8.04
C ASP A 136 -3.36 -10.59 -8.62
N GLU A 137 -3.70 -10.94 -9.87
CA GLU A 137 -4.89 -10.44 -10.56
C GLU A 137 -6.19 -11.04 -10.01
N ASP A 138 -6.13 -12.22 -9.39
CA ASP A 138 -7.23 -12.82 -8.64
C ASP A 138 -7.38 -12.22 -7.22
N GLU A 139 -6.45 -11.36 -6.81
CA GLU A 139 -6.50 -10.64 -5.53
C GLU A 139 -6.58 -9.12 -5.76
N PHE A 140 -5.47 -8.40 -5.60
CA PHE A 140 -5.48 -6.93 -5.59
C PHE A 140 -5.18 -6.27 -6.93
N LEU A 141 -4.41 -6.92 -7.81
CA LEU A 141 -3.99 -6.28 -9.04
C LEU A 141 -5.13 -6.25 -10.06
N SER A 142 -5.55 -5.05 -10.47
CA SER A 142 -6.52 -4.84 -11.53
C SER A 142 -5.86 -4.28 -12.80
N PRO A 143 -6.54 -4.26 -13.95
CA PRO A 143 -6.06 -3.54 -15.12
C PRO A 143 -5.80 -2.04 -14.87
N HIS A 144 -6.37 -1.48 -13.82
CA HIS A 144 -6.42 -0.05 -13.52
C HIS A 144 -5.68 0.35 -12.24
N GLY A 145 -5.00 -0.58 -11.56
CA GLY A 145 -4.26 -0.34 -10.32
C GLY A 145 -4.54 -1.38 -9.24
N ILE A 146 -4.27 -1.03 -7.98
CA ILE A 146 -4.49 -1.91 -6.83
C ILE A 146 -5.90 -1.65 -6.27
N ARG A 147 -6.68 -2.72 -6.13
CA ARG A 147 -8.03 -2.72 -5.53
C ARG A 147 -7.97 -2.47 -4.03
N SER A 148 -8.99 -1.83 -3.50
CA SER A 148 -9.12 -1.59 -2.05
C SER A 148 -9.46 -2.83 -1.24
N LEU A 149 -10.06 -3.85 -1.88
CA LEU A 149 -10.32 -5.18 -1.33
C LEU A 149 -9.90 -6.25 -2.33
N SER A 150 -9.37 -7.36 -1.84
CA SER A 150 -9.00 -8.51 -2.68
C SER A 150 -10.23 -9.09 -3.39
N LYS A 151 -10.10 -9.32 -4.70
CA LYS A 151 -11.10 -9.99 -5.52
C LYS A 151 -11.38 -11.43 -5.07
N ALA A 152 -10.51 -12.04 -4.30
CA ALA A 152 -10.75 -13.35 -3.70
C ALA A 152 -12.04 -13.39 -2.85
N HIS A 153 -12.48 -12.23 -2.30
CA HIS A 153 -13.75 -12.13 -1.57
C HIS A 153 -15.00 -12.15 -2.45
N GLU A 154 -14.87 -12.17 -3.78
CA GLU A 154 -15.97 -12.47 -4.70
C GLU A 154 -16.39 -13.93 -4.59
N ARG A 155 -15.41 -14.85 -4.54
CA ARG A 155 -15.64 -16.31 -4.46
C ARG A 155 -15.78 -16.80 -3.02
N THR A 156 -15.08 -16.16 -2.09
CA THR A 156 -15.02 -16.54 -0.67
C THR A 156 -15.18 -15.29 0.19
N PRO A 157 -16.42 -14.82 0.37
CA PRO A 157 -16.73 -13.70 1.26
C PRO A 157 -16.20 -13.94 2.67
N TYR A 158 -15.81 -12.89 3.36
CA TYR A 158 -15.49 -13.00 4.78
C TYR A 158 -16.76 -12.91 5.61
N GLU A 159 -16.96 -13.87 6.49
CA GLU A 159 -18.14 -13.96 7.37
C GLU A 159 -17.70 -14.01 8.83
N LEU A 160 -18.39 -13.25 9.68
CA LEU A 160 -18.14 -13.18 11.11
C LEU A 160 -19.45 -13.20 11.88
N HIS A 161 -19.57 -14.14 12.81
CA HIS A 161 -20.61 -14.15 13.84
C HIS A 161 -20.01 -13.65 15.14
N LEU A 162 -20.47 -12.52 15.64
CA LEU A 162 -19.97 -11.91 16.87
C LEU A 162 -21.13 -11.36 17.69
N ASP A 163 -21.21 -11.78 18.95
CA ASP A 163 -22.22 -11.30 19.92
C ASP A 163 -23.67 -11.36 19.39
N GLY A 164 -24.00 -12.45 18.66
CA GLY A 164 -25.32 -12.67 18.07
C GLY A 164 -25.59 -11.86 16.79
N GLN A 165 -24.61 -11.10 16.29
CA GLN A 165 -24.70 -10.38 15.03
C GLN A 165 -23.91 -11.09 13.93
N TYR A 166 -24.39 -10.96 12.70
CA TYR A 166 -23.74 -11.48 11.51
C TYR A 166 -23.18 -10.34 10.67
N PHE A 167 -21.91 -10.46 10.33
CA PHE A 167 -21.18 -9.51 9.48
C PHE A 167 -20.63 -10.24 8.26
N ARG A 168 -20.73 -9.62 7.09
CA ARG A 168 -20.24 -10.18 5.85
C ARG A 168 -19.55 -9.10 5.01
N VAL A 169 -18.39 -9.45 4.42
CA VAL A 169 -17.63 -8.61 3.51
C VAL A 169 -17.48 -9.34 2.18
N ASP A 170 -18.07 -8.79 1.14
CA ASP A 170 -17.97 -9.24 -0.25
C ASP A 170 -17.08 -8.29 -1.05
N TYR A 171 -16.52 -8.77 -2.16
CA TYR A 171 -15.91 -7.92 -3.15
C TYR A 171 -16.97 -7.16 -3.94
N GLU A 172 -16.92 -5.85 -3.91
CA GLU A 172 -17.84 -4.95 -4.60
C GLU A 172 -16.99 -3.91 -5.38
N PRO A 173 -16.68 -4.15 -6.67
CA PRO A 173 -15.74 -3.31 -7.42
C PRO A 173 -16.25 -1.93 -7.77
N GLY A 174 -17.54 -1.67 -7.64
CA GLY A 174 -18.21 -0.39 -7.88
C GLY A 174 -18.70 0.28 -6.61
N GLU A 175 -19.91 0.84 -6.68
CA GLU A 175 -20.57 1.46 -5.53
C GLU A 175 -20.95 0.41 -4.48
N SER A 176 -20.65 0.67 -3.21
CA SER A 176 -21.01 -0.21 -2.12
C SER A 176 -22.53 -0.26 -1.93
N GLN A 177 -23.07 -1.47 -1.77
CA GLN A 177 -24.50 -1.71 -1.56
C GLN A 177 -24.88 -1.85 -0.10
N THR A 178 -23.92 -1.80 0.82
CA THR A 178 -24.15 -1.97 2.27
C THR A 178 -23.50 -0.83 3.06
N GLY A 179 -24.01 -0.56 4.28
CA GLY A 179 -23.49 0.47 5.18
C GLY A 179 -22.20 0.09 5.93
N MET A 180 -21.63 -1.09 5.71
CA MET A 180 -20.39 -1.51 6.36
C MET A 180 -19.21 -0.68 5.82
N PHE A 181 -18.21 -0.41 6.64
CA PHE A 181 -17.11 0.52 6.40
C PHE A 181 -17.54 1.98 6.18
N GLY A 182 -18.62 2.43 6.81
CA GLY A 182 -19.02 3.82 6.84
C GLY A 182 -19.87 4.27 5.65
N GLY A 183 -20.87 3.50 5.29
CA GLY A 183 -21.83 3.90 4.26
C GLY A 183 -21.27 3.85 2.85
N ASN A 184 -21.21 4.99 2.17
CA ASN A 184 -20.74 5.12 0.80
C ASN A 184 -19.20 5.25 0.67
N SER A 185 -18.43 4.73 1.63
CA SER A 185 -16.96 4.77 1.58
C SER A 185 -16.32 3.91 0.48
N ASN A 186 -17.05 2.95 -0.07
CA ASN A 186 -16.65 2.16 -1.25
C ASN A 186 -15.24 1.53 -1.14
N TRP A 187 -14.94 0.98 0.03
CA TRP A 187 -13.64 0.34 0.32
C TRP A 187 -13.63 -1.17 0.03
N ARG A 188 -14.56 -1.65 -0.83
CA ARG A 188 -14.77 -3.08 -1.08
C ARG A 188 -14.35 -3.57 -2.46
N GLY A 189 -13.51 -2.82 -3.14
CA GLY A 189 -12.98 -3.27 -4.43
C GLY A 189 -12.54 -2.17 -5.37
N PRO A 190 -13.06 -0.92 -5.30
CA PRO A 190 -12.63 0.17 -6.17
C PRO A 190 -11.15 0.47 -6.06
N VAL A 191 -10.62 1.10 -7.12
CA VAL A 191 -9.25 1.63 -7.18
C VAL A 191 -9.27 3.08 -6.72
N TRP A 192 -8.45 3.39 -5.69
CA TRP A 192 -8.30 4.72 -5.13
C TRP A 192 -6.94 5.31 -5.48
N MET A 193 -6.94 6.46 -6.18
CA MET A 193 -5.70 7.08 -6.66
C MET A 193 -4.70 7.39 -5.54
N PRO A 194 -5.07 8.02 -4.40
CA PRO A 194 -4.10 8.36 -3.35
C PRO A 194 -3.41 7.16 -2.75
N VAL A 195 -4.15 6.08 -2.49
CA VAL A 195 -3.58 4.85 -1.89
C VAL A 195 -2.64 4.18 -2.87
N ASN A 196 -3.03 4.08 -4.14
CA ASN A 196 -2.16 3.56 -5.19
C ASN A 196 -0.88 4.41 -5.35
N TYR A 197 -1.01 5.74 -5.25
CA TYR A 197 0.14 6.63 -5.29
C TYR A 197 1.10 6.37 -4.13
N LEU A 198 0.59 6.17 -2.90
CA LEU A 198 1.41 5.82 -1.74
C LEU A 198 2.11 4.46 -1.91
N VAL A 199 1.44 3.47 -2.50
CA VAL A 199 2.06 2.18 -2.87
C VAL A 199 3.23 2.41 -3.82
N ILE A 200 3.03 3.19 -4.89
CA ILE A 200 4.07 3.48 -5.89
C ILE A 200 5.26 4.19 -5.24
N GLU A 201 5.04 5.22 -4.42
CA GLU A 201 6.08 5.93 -3.68
C GLU A 201 6.86 4.98 -2.74
N ALA A 202 6.16 4.07 -2.06
CA ALA A 202 6.80 3.07 -1.20
C ALA A 202 7.69 2.12 -2.02
N LEU A 203 7.19 1.60 -3.15
CA LEU A 203 7.97 0.75 -4.04
C LEU A 203 9.20 1.46 -4.61
N GLN A 204 9.09 2.75 -4.94
CA GLN A 204 10.24 3.56 -5.37
C GLN A 204 11.31 3.67 -4.28
N ARG A 205 10.92 3.83 -3.00
CA ARG A 205 11.86 3.85 -1.86
C ARG A 205 12.53 2.51 -1.67
N PHE A 206 11.80 1.40 -1.76
CA PHE A 206 12.40 0.07 -1.76
C PHE A 206 13.37 -0.10 -2.95
N ALA A 207 12.99 0.35 -4.14
CA ALA A 207 13.85 0.31 -5.31
C ALA A 207 15.14 1.14 -5.18
N HIS A 208 15.07 2.27 -4.49
CA HIS A 208 16.26 3.09 -4.19
C HIS A 208 17.28 2.33 -3.34
N TYR A 209 16.82 1.46 -2.46
CA TYR A 209 17.68 0.65 -1.60
C TYR A 209 18.12 -0.64 -2.29
N TYR A 210 17.19 -1.42 -2.86
CA TYR A 210 17.50 -2.74 -3.43
C TYR A 210 18.09 -2.67 -4.84
N GLY A 211 17.77 -1.64 -5.64
CA GLY A 211 18.17 -1.57 -7.05
C GLY A 211 17.61 -2.76 -7.85
N GLU A 212 18.50 -3.51 -8.48
CA GLU A 212 18.18 -4.69 -9.29
C GLU A 212 18.20 -6.01 -8.49
N THR A 213 18.60 -5.97 -7.22
CA THR A 213 18.83 -7.21 -6.44
C THR A 213 17.53 -7.87 -5.98
N MET A 214 16.46 -7.07 -5.79
CA MET A 214 15.16 -7.59 -5.41
C MET A 214 14.21 -7.57 -6.60
N LYS A 215 13.78 -8.76 -7.02
CA LYS A 215 12.81 -8.95 -8.12
C LYS A 215 11.61 -9.73 -7.60
N VAL A 216 10.45 -9.39 -8.14
CA VAL A 216 9.19 -10.08 -7.86
C VAL A 216 8.47 -10.38 -9.15
N GLU A 217 7.61 -11.38 -9.13
CA GLU A 217 6.79 -11.74 -10.28
C GLU A 217 5.64 -10.73 -10.42
N CYS A 218 5.48 -10.15 -11.60
CA CYS A 218 4.43 -9.17 -11.88
C CYS A 218 3.86 -9.30 -13.31
N PRO A 219 2.56 -9.64 -13.47
CA PRO A 219 1.64 -10.14 -12.43
C PRO A 219 2.11 -11.46 -11.78
N THR A 220 1.63 -11.76 -10.59
CA THR A 220 1.89 -13.04 -9.91
C THR A 220 1.35 -14.19 -10.77
N GLY A 221 2.13 -15.26 -10.95
CA GLY A 221 1.79 -16.40 -11.79
C GLY A 221 2.12 -16.22 -13.28
N SER A 222 2.65 -15.08 -13.71
CA SER A 222 2.99 -14.80 -15.11
C SER A 222 4.36 -15.34 -15.56
N GLY A 223 5.22 -15.73 -14.62
CA GLY A 223 6.63 -16.08 -14.89
C GLY A 223 7.54 -14.85 -15.15
N ARG A 224 6.99 -13.64 -15.17
CA ARG A 224 7.73 -12.42 -15.48
C ARG A 224 8.32 -11.79 -14.22
N MET A 225 9.61 -11.97 -13.98
CA MET A 225 10.33 -11.36 -12.86
C MET A 225 10.73 -9.92 -13.16
N MET A 226 10.23 -8.99 -12.35
CA MET A 226 10.50 -7.56 -12.47
C MET A 226 11.24 -7.03 -11.24
N PRO A 227 12.26 -6.17 -11.39
CA PRO A 227 12.79 -5.39 -10.26
C PRO A 227 11.70 -4.44 -9.74
N ILE A 228 11.77 -4.06 -8.45
CA ILE A 228 10.71 -3.28 -7.79
C ILE A 228 10.40 -1.96 -8.49
N TRP A 229 11.40 -1.32 -9.10
CA TRP A 229 11.18 -0.07 -9.84
C TRP A 229 10.30 -0.28 -11.09
N GLU A 230 10.44 -1.43 -11.80
CA GLU A 230 9.55 -1.77 -12.92
C GLU A 230 8.12 -2.06 -12.45
N VAL A 231 7.96 -2.67 -11.27
CA VAL A 231 6.63 -2.86 -10.66
C VAL A 231 5.97 -1.51 -10.39
N ALA A 232 6.70 -0.54 -9.82
CA ALA A 232 6.20 0.81 -9.60
C ALA A 232 5.80 1.50 -10.92
N ALA A 233 6.59 1.31 -11.99
CA ALA A 233 6.31 1.81 -13.32
C ALA A 233 5.05 1.16 -13.93
N GLU A 234 4.88 -0.15 -13.76
CA GLU A 234 3.70 -0.89 -14.23
C GLU A 234 2.42 -0.41 -13.54
N LEU A 235 2.44 -0.25 -12.21
CA LEU A 235 1.29 0.30 -11.48
C LEU A 235 0.96 1.72 -11.94
N SER A 236 1.97 2.57 -12.13
CA SER A 236 1.77 3.92 -12.66
C SER A 236 1.14 3.91 -14.04
N ARG A 237 1.58 3.00 -14.93
CA ARG A 237 1.02 2.83 -16.27
C ARG A 237 -0.46 2.42 -16.22
N ARG A 238 -0.83 1.50 -15.32
CA ARG A 238 -2.22 1.08 -15.12
C ARG A 238 -3.10 2.24 -14.66
N LEU A 239 -2.64 3.08 -13.73
CA LEU A 239 -3.37 4.26 -13.27
C LEU A 239 -3.47 5.35 -14.36
N ILE A 240 -2.40 5.58 -15.12
CA ILE A 240 -2.41 6.54 -16.23
C ILE A 240 -3.39 6.11 -17.31
N SER A 241 -3.56 4.79 -17.54
CA SER A 241 -4.48 4.27 -18.55
C SER A 241 -5.95 4.63 -18.29
N LEU A 242 -6.33 4.94 -17.05
CA LEU A 242 -7.66 5.46 -16.71
C LEU A 242 -7.99 6.73 -17.50
N PHE A 243 -6.98 7.58 -17.76
CA PHE A 243 -7.13 8.93 -18.33
C PHE A 243 -6.69 9.03 -19.79
N THR A 244 -6.00 8.02 -20.30
CA THR A 244 -5.58 8.00 -21.71
C THR A 244 -6.59 7.25 -22.57
N THR A 245 -6.68 7.62 -23.84
CA THR A 245 -7.52 6.92 -24.80
C THR A 245 -6.90 5.56 -25.11
N GLY A 246 -7.69 4.50 -24.94
CA GLY A 246 -7.32 3.13 -25.25
C GLY A 246 -7.29 2.82 -26.76
N PRO A 247 -6.89 1.60 -27.14
CA PRO A 247 -6.88 1.18 -28.55
C PRO A 247 -8.26 1.16 -29.21
N ASP A 248 -9.32 1.06 -28.42
CA ASP A 248 -10.72 1.10 -28.82
C ASP A 248 -11.26 2.54 -29.02
N GLY A 249 -10.40 3.54 -28.82
CA GLY A 249 -10.77 4.95 -28.88
C GLY A 249 -11.49 5.47 -27.63
N ARG A 250 -11.68 4.63 -26.61
CA ARG A 250 -12.40 4.97 -25.36
C ARG A 250 -11.45 5.27 -24.21
N ARG A 251 -11.92 6.03 -23.25
CA ARG A 251 -11.23 6.36 -22.00
C ARG A 251 -11.92 5.63 -20.85
N ALA A 252 -11.18 4.78 -20.12
CA ALA A 252 -11.76 3.93 -19.06
C ALA A 252 -12.53 4.76 -18.02
N ALA A 253 -11.99 5.89 -17.58
CA ALA A 253 -12.63 6.76 -16.60
C ALA A 253 -14.00 7.31 -17.03
N HIS A 254 -14.29 7.36 -18.32
CA HIS A 254 -15.58 7.82 -18.84
C HIS A 254 -16.68 6.72 -18.82
N GLY A 255 -16.30 5.47 -18.54
CA GLY A 255 -17.23 4.34 -18.45
C GLY A 255 -18.12 4.20 -19.68
N ALA A 256 -19.40 3.93 -19.45
CA ALA A 256 -20.41 3.77 -20.49
C ALA A 256 -20.99 5.10 -21.03
N SER A 257 -20.53 6.26 -20.57
CA SER A 257 -21.08 7.55 -20.96
C SER A 257 -20.73 7.90 -22.41
N GLU A 258 -21.67 7.72 -23.33
CA GLU A 258 -21.51 8.10 -24.74
C GLU A 258 -21.22 9.61 -24.93
N LEU A 259 -21.79 10.46 -24.07
CA LEU A 259 -21.51 11.89 -24.06
C LEU A 259 -20.02 12.18 -23.83
N LEU A 260 -19.43 11.58 -22.78
CA LEU A 260 -18.03 11.78 -22.42
C LEU A 260 -17.07 11.03 -23.36
N GLN A 261 -17.50 9.96 -24.00
CA GLN A 261 -16.66 9.21 -24.93
C GLN A 261 -16.58 9.86 -26.31
N ASN A 262 -17.74 10.34 -26.87
CA ASN A 262 -17.85 10.59 -28.28
C ASN A 262 -18.22 12.04 -28.64
N HIS A 263 -18.86 12.81 -27.73
CA HIS A 263 -19.31 14.16 -28.06
C HIS A 263 -18.12 15.12 -28.22
N PRO A 264 -18.02 15.90 -29.31
CA PRO A 264 -16.87 16.77 -29.61
C PRO A 264 -16.50 17.73 -28.46
N ASP A 265 -17.52 18.28 -27.76
CA ASP A 265 -17.32 19.26 -26.70
C ASP A 265 -16.95 18.62 -25.35
N PHE A 266 -17.16 17.30 -25.17
CA PHE A 266 -17.00 16.62 -23.87
C PHE A 266 -15.93 15.53 -23.86
N ARG A 267 -15.61 14.88 -24.98
CA ARG A 267 -14.67 13.76 -25.06
C ARG A 267 -13.26 14.07 -24.53
N ASP A 268 -12.85 15.34 -24.61
CA ASP A 268 -11.55 15.80 -24.16
C ASP A 268 -11.61 16.41 -22.74
N TYR A 269 -12.79 16.34 -22.10
CA TYR A 269 -12.99 16.85 -20.75
C TYR A 269 -12.53 15.81 -19.73
N ILE A 270 -11.37 16.04 -19.13
CA ILE A 270 -10.81 15.15 -18.10
C ILE A 270 -11.44 15.50 -16.76
N THR A 271 -12.16 14.56 -16.17
CA THR A 271 -12.71 14.66 -14.82
C THR A 271 -11.93 13.83 -13.84
N PHE A 272 -11.75 14.37 -12.62
CA PHE A 272 -10.99 13.71 -11.55
C PHE A 272 -11.96 13.07 -10.57
N TYR A 273 -12.40 11.84 -10.89
CA TYR A 273 -13.31 11.08 -10.06
C TYR A 273 -12.71 10.73 -8.70
N GLU A 274 -13.53 10.52 -7.72
CA GLU A 274 -13.12 10.18 -6.36
C GLU A 274 -12.42 8.83 -6.28
N TYR A 275 -12.96 7.82 -6.97
CA TYR A 275 -12.41 6.47 -7.13
C TYR A 275 -12.87 5.88 -8.47
N PHE A 276 -12.38 4.68 -8.76
CA PHE A 276 -12.63 4.01 -10.04
C PHE A 276 -13.09 2.58 -9.80
N HIS A 277 -14.03 2.12 -10.61
CA HIS A 277 -14.48 0.73 -10.59
C HIS A 277 -13.30 -0.24 -10.72
N GLY A 278 -13.18 -1.20 -9.80
CA GLY A 278 -12.01 -2.07 -9.68
C GLY A 278 -11.69 -2.90 -10.92
N ASP A 279 -12.70 -3.25 -11.71
CA ASP A 279 -12.53 -4.12 -12.90
C ASP A 279 -12.64 -3.36 -14.23
N THR A 280 -13.49 -2.33 -14.33
CA THR A 280 -13.73 -1.60 -15.58
C THR A 280 -12.97 -0.27 -15.70
N GLY A 281 -12.53 0.30 -14.56
CA GLY A 281 -11.88 1.59 -14.50
C GLY A 281 -12.84 2.78 -14.66
N GLU A 282 -14.16 2.56 -14.68
CA GLU A 282 -15.15 3.64 -14.73
C GLU A 282 -15.02 4.54 -13.51
N GLY A 283 -15.04 5.85 -13.73
CA GLY A 283 -14.96 6.83 -12.66
C GLY A 283 -16.26 6.92 -11.88
N LEU A 284 -16.16 6.88 -10.55
CA LEU A 284 -17.25 6.82 -9.60
C LEU A 284 -17.10 7.89 -8.51
N GLY A 285 -18.14 8.08 -7.72
CA GLY A 285 -18.19 9.07 -6.66
C GLY A 285 -18.21 10.51 -7.19
N ALA A 286 -17.62 11.43 -6.44
CA ALA A 286 -17.57 12.85 -6.84
C ALA A 286 -16.63 13.07 -8.04
N ARG A 287 -17.07 13.91 -8.99
CA ARG A 287 -16.36 14.10 -10.28
C ARG A 287 -15.22 15.11 -10.26
N THR A 288 -15.05 15.87 -9.20
CA THR A 288 -14.07 16.97 -9.10
C THR A 288 -13.18 16.87 -7.87
N GLN A 289 -12.61 15.69 -7.65
CA GLN A 289 -11.63 15.44 -6.58
C GLN A 289 -10.20 15.71 -7.06
N THR A 290 -9.93 16.95 -7.46
CA THR A 290 -8.66 17.36 -8.09
C THR A 290 -7.46 17.11 -7.17
N GLY A 291 -7.53 17.51 -5.89
CA GLY A 291 -6.44 17.27 -4.92
C GLY A 291 -6.19 15.80 -4.59
N TRP A 292 -7.08 14.93 -5.02
CA TRP A 292 -7.11 13.52 -4.75
C TRP A 292 -6.61 12.70 -5.96
N THR A 293 -7.22 12.93 -7.11
CA THR A 293 -7.02 12.11 -8.31
C THR A 293 -6.08 12.76 -9.33
N ALA A 294 -5.85 14.08 -9.27
CA ALA A 294 -4.86 14.75 -10.12
C ALA A 294 -3.40 14.35 -9.82
N LEU A 295 -3.17 13.50 -8.82
CA LEU A 295 -1.90 12.78 -8.62
C LEU A 295 -1.44 12.03 -9.89
N VAL A 296 -2.37 11.71 -10.81
CA VAL A 296 -2.02 11.15 -12.12
C VAL A 296 -1.05 12.04 -12.91
N ALA A 297 -1.12 13.36 -12.74
CA ALA A 297 -0.16 14.29 -13.37
C ALA A 297 1.28 14.05 -12.87
N LYS A 298 1.43 13.74 -11.57
CA LYS A 298 2.75 13.37 -11.01
C LYS A 298 3.24 12.04 -11.53
N LEU A 299 2.37 11.05 -11.70
CA LEU A 299 2.71 9.77 -12.30
C LEU A 299 3.15 9.93 -13.77
N LEU A 300 2.50 10.82 -14.53
CA LEU A 300 2.90 11.16 -15.90
C LEU A 300 4.28 11.81 -15.95
N GLU A 301 4.58 12.74 -15.03
CA GLU A 301 5.89 13.35 -14.91
C GLU A 301 6.96 12.30 -14.62
N GLN A 302 6.75 11.46 -13.61
CA GLN A 302 7.68 10.41 -13.21
C GLN A 302 7.90 9.37 -14.33
N SER A 303 6.86 9.03 -15.09
CA SER A 303 6.95 8.03 -16.16
C SER A 303 7.89 8.44 -17.31
N ARG A 304 8.17 9.72 -17.49
CA ARG A 304 9.16 10.22 -18.46
C ARG A 304 10.59 9.89 -18.03
N LEU A 305 10.85 9.91 -16.72
CA LEU A 305 12.17 9.63 -16.15
C LEU A 305 12.53 8.14 -16.23
N TRP A 306 11.55 7.25 -16.39
CA TRP A 306 11.80 5.80 -16.52
C TRP A 306 12.11 5.38 -17.97
N ARG A 307 11.88 6.28 -18.94
CA ARG A 307 12.15 6.04 -20.38
C ARG A 307 13.51 6.58 -20.83
N SER A 308 14.20 7.35 -19.98
CA SER A 308 15.53 7.89 -20.19
C SER A 308 16.60 7.07 -19.46
#